data_16b84564c3a629208e1a41713ccdfe58
#
_entry.id   16b84564c3a629208e1a41713ccdfe58
#
_cell.length_a   1.000
_cell.length_b   1.000
_cell.length_c   1.000
_cell.angle_alpha   90.00
_cell.angle_beta   90.00
_cell.angle_gamma   90.00
#
_symmetry.space_group_name_H-M   'P 1'
#
loop_
_entity.id
_entity.type
_entity.pdbx_description
1 polymer ?
#
loop_
_entity_poly.entity_id
_entity_poly.type
_entity_poly.pdbx_seq_one_letter_code
_entity_poly.pdbx_strand_id
1 'polypeptide(L)'
;IRRQRQMCIETVIWDDLSPKAQEVIHKQGVAYIDEEGDTVTSIVNGKDCVFTCYDADGTCKCAIEKAYREGKTDFYKPVSCHLYPIRVTQYRDFKAVNYHRWSVCKAAEILGKKEQLPVYKFLKEPLIRKFGQAWYKALEECAEEWKKQREE
;
A
#
# COMPACT_ATOMS: atom_id res chain seq x y z
N ILE A 1 -0.53 -13.89 18.26
CA ILE A 1 -0.53 -12.41 18.21
C ILE A 1 -0.99 -11.89 16.84
N ARG A 2 -0.42 -12.36 15.71
CA ARG A 2 -0.88 -11.95 14.35
C ARG A 2 -2.34 -12.30 14.09
N ARG A 3 -2.77 -13.52 14.44
CA ARG A 3 -4.15 -13.99 14.25
C ARG A 3 -5.18 -13.21 15.08
N GLN A 4 -4.85 -12.86 16.33
CA GLN A 4 -5.72 -12.03 17.19
C GLN A 4 -5.88 -10.60 16.68
N ARG A 5 -4.80 -9.94 16.20
CA ARG A 5 -4.87 -8.61 15.57
C ARG A 5 -5.71 -8.63 14.29
N GLN A 6 -5.60 -9.67 13.50
CA GLN A 6 -6.37 -9.87 12.27
C GLN A 6 -7.87 -9.97 12.56
N MET A 7 -8.28 -10.78 13.54
CA MET A 7 -9.68 -10.92 13.97
C MET A 7 -10.26 -9.59 14.52
N CYS A 8 -9.48 -8.81 15.27
CA CYS A 8 -9.92 -7.51 15.78
C CYS A 8 -10.17 -6.50 14.64
N ILE A 9 -9.31 -6.50 13.61
CA ILE A 9 -9.47 -5.62 12.44
C ILE A 9 -10.71 -5.99 11.65
N GLU A 10 -10.91 -7.27 11.35
CA GLU A 10 -12.09 -7.78 10.63
C GLU A 10 -13.38 -7.33 11.31
N THR A 11 -13.48 -7.45 12.63
CA THR A 11 -14.67 -7.04 13.39
C THR A 11 -14.95 -5.54 13.26
N VAL A 12 -13.90 -4.73 13.30
CA VAL A 12 -14.02 -3.25 13.28
C VAL A 12 -14.46 -2.71 11.92
N ILE A 13 -14.07 -3.38 10.82
CA ILE A 13 -14.32 -2.92 9.45
C ILE A 13 -15.40 -3.70 8.73
N TRP A 14 -16.01 -4.70 9.37
CA TRP A 14 -16.92 -5.64 8.72
C TRP A 14 -18.07 -4.96 7.98
N ASP A 15 -18.68 -3.96 8.60
CA ASP A 15 -19.81 -3.22 8.03
C ASP A 15 -19.40 -2.29 6.87
N ASP A 16 -18.12 -1.96 6.75
CA ASP A 16 -17.59 -1.19 5.62
C ASP A 16 -17.28 -2.05 4.39
N LEU A 17 -17.30 -3.39 4.53
CA LEU A 17 -16.97 -4.32 3.46
C LEU A 17 -18.20 -4.64 2.61
N SER A 18 -17.97 -4.80 1.30
CA SER A 18 -19.04 -5.27 0.41
C SER A 18 -19.50 -6.69 0.76
N PRO A 19 -20.78 -7.05 0.50
CA PRO A 19 -21.27 -8.43 0.73
C PRO A 19 -20.42 -9.50 0.03
N LYS A 20 -19.90 -9.21 -1.15
CA LYS A 20 -19.00 -10.11 -1.89
C LYS A 20 -17.64 -10.27 -1.20
N ALA A 21 -17.11 -9.19 -0.63
CA ALA A 21 -15.88 -9.25 0.14
C ALA A 21 -16.06 -10.09 1.41
N GLN A 22 -17.16 -9.91 2.13
CA GLN A 22 -17.53 -10.72 3.30
C GLN A 22 -17.64 -12.20 2.94
N GLU A 23 -18.26 -12.52 1.80
CA GLU A 23 -18.35 -13.91 1.30
C GLU A 23 -16.97 -14.52 1.00
N VAL A 24 -16.08 -13.77 0.35
CA VAL A 24 -14.71 -14.21 0.07
C VAL A 24 -13.94 -14.45 1.38
N ILE A 25 -14.06 -13.55 2.35
CA ILE A 25 -13.41 -13.68 3.66
C ILE A 25 -13.91 -14.93 4.39
N HIS A 26 -15.21 -15.22 4.36
CA HIS A 26 -15.76 -16.44 4.96
C HIS A 26 -15.25 -17.71 4.30
N LYS A 27 -15.05 -17.72 2.98
CA LYS A 27 -14.59 -18.90 2.22
C LYS A 27 -13.10 -19.18 2.35
N GLN A 28 -12.26 -18.17 2.29
CA GLN A 28 -10.80 -18.33 2.18
C GLN A 28 -9.98 -17.45 3.14
N GLY A 29 -10.64 -16.61 3.94
CA GLY A 29 -9.97 -15.68 4.82
C GLY A 29 -9.57 -14.37 4.12
N VAL A 30 -8.95 -13.47 4.89
CA VAL A 30 -8.55 -12.12 4.43
C VAL A 30 -7.26 -12.12 3.62
N ALA A 31 -6.51 -13.21 3.65
CA ALA A 31 -5.22 -13.35 2.97
C ALA A 31 -4.97 -14.80 2.57
N TYR A 32 -4.18 -14.99 1.53
CA TYR A 32 -3.74 -16.29 1.05
C TYR A 32 -2.27 -16.22 0.63
N ILE A 33 -1.68 -17.40 0.38
CA ILE A 33 -0.32 -17.49 -0.18
C ILE A 33 -0.48 -17.66 -1.68
N ASP A 34 0.15 -16.77 -2.45
CA ASP A 34 0.13 -16.81 -3.91
C ASP A 34 1.13 -17.84 -4.49
N GLU A 35 1.19 -17.96 -5.81
CA GLU A 35 2.07 -18.89 -6.51
C GLU A 35 3.56 -18.59 -6.30
N GLU A 36 3.90 -17.35 -5.95
CA GLU A 36 5.27 -16.92 -5.65
C GLU A 36 5.66 -17.17 -4.18
N GLY A 37 4.72 -17.63 -3.37
CA GLY A 37 4.89 -17.88 -1.93
C GLY A 37 4.70 -16.66 -1.05
N ASP A 38 4.20 -15.56 -1.59
CA ASP A 38 3.93 -14.34 -0.84
C ASP A 38 2.55 -14.36 -0.20
N THR A 39 2.45 -13.81 1.01
CA THR A 39 1.16 -13.59 1.67
C THR A 39 0.51 -12.34 1.13
N VAL A 40 -0.57 -12.49 0.39
CA VAL A 40 -1.33 -11.41 -0.25
C VAL A 40 -2.75 -11.34 0.29
N THR A 41 -3.38 -10.17 0.20
CA THR A 41 -4.79 -9.99 0.60
C THR A 41 -5.71 -10.70 -0.39
N SER A 42 -6.79 -11.28 0.12
CA SER A 42 -7.82 -11.90 -0.71
C SER A 42 -8.47 -10.90 -1.66
N ILE A 43 -8.92 -11.38 -2.82
CA ILE A 43 -9.39 -10.58 -3.95
C ILE A 43 -10.84 -10.93 -4.28
N VAL A 44 -11.66 -9.93 -4.53
CA VAL A 44 -13.06 -10.06 -4.97
C VAL A 44 -13.10 -10.08 -6.49
N ASN A 45 -13.64 -11.14 -7.08
CA ASN A 45 -13.83 -11.28 -8.53
C ASN A 45 -12.54 -11.06 -9.36
N GLY A 46 -11.38 -11.37 -8.82
CA GLY A 46 -10.09 -11.18 -9.50
C GLY A 46 -9.68 -9.71 -9.71
N LYS A 47 -10.31 -8.77 -9.04
CA LYS A 47 -10.09 -7.32 -9.23
C LYS A 47 -9.73 -6.60 -7.94
N ASP A 48 -10.67 -6.47 -7.03
CA ASP A 48 -10.55 -5.60 -5.86
C ASP A 48 -10.08 -6.38 -4.63
N CYS A 49 -9.23 -5.75 -3.83
CA CYS A 49 -8.89 -6.28 -2.51
C CYS A 49 -10.17 -6.38 -1.63
N VAL A 50 -10.28 -7.42 -0.80
CA VAL A 50 -11.43 -7.59 0.13
C VAL A 50 -11.61 -6.40 1.08
N PHE A 51 -10.59 -5.61 1.31
CA PHE A 51 -10.62 -4.41 2.14
C PHE A 51 -10.98 -3.13 1.37
N THR A 52 -11.40 -3.25 0.11
CA THR A 52 -11.85 -2.09 -0.68
C THR A 52 -13.22 -1.62 -0.23
N CYS A 53 -13.35 -0.33 0.01
CA CYS A 53 -14.61 0.39 0.21
C CYS A 53 -14.63 1.66 -0.65
N TYR A 54 -15.79 2.25 -0.82
CA TYR A 54 -15.98 3.45 -1.63
C TYR A 54 -16.67 4.54 -0.82
N ASP A 55 -16.21 5.77 -0.98
CA ASP A 55 -16.92 6.94 -0.46
C ASP A 55 -18.17 7.26 -1.30
N ALA A 56 -18.98 8.20 -0.82
CA ALA A 56 -20.21 8.61 -1.50
C ALA A 56 -19.98 9.19 -2.92
N ASP A 57 -18.79 9.74 -3.17
CA ASP A 57 -18.36 10.26 -4.47
C ASP A 57 -17.74 9.19 -5.39
N GLY A 58 -17.71 7.92 -4.97
CA GLY A 58 -17.11 6.82 -5.71
C GLY A 58 -15.60 6.68 -5.56
N THR A 59 -14.96 7.45 -4.68
CA THR A 59 -13.53 7.32 -4.41
C THR A 59 -13.22 6.00 -3.71
N CYS A 60 -12.31 5.23 -4.32
CA CYS A 60 -11.83 3.94 -3.79
C CYS A 60 -10.94 4.16 -2.56
N LYS A 61 -11.26 3.50 -1.47
CA LYS A 61 -10.54 3.57 -0.18
C LYS A 61 -10.25 2.18 0.37
N CYS A 62 -9.32 2.14 1.32
CA CYS A 62 -9.07 0.96 2.13
C CYS A 62 -9.87 1.05 3.44
N ALA A 63 -10.72 0.06 3.73
CA ALA A 63 -11.53 0.03 4.96
C ALA A 63 -10.65 0.01 6.23
N ILE A 64 -9.47 -0.62 6.18
CA ILE A 64 -8.51 -0.61 7.30
C ILE A 64 -7.98 0.81 7.54
N GLU A 65 -7.56 1.50 6.48
CA GLU A 65 -7.08 2.88 6.59
C GLU A 65 -8.18 3.82 7.06
N LYS A 66 -9.42 3.65 6.57
CA LYS A 66 -10.58 4.41 7.01
C LYS A 66 -10.80 4.23 8.51
N ALA A 67 -10.84 2.99 8.99
CA ALA A 67 -11.00 2.69 10.43
C ALA A 67 -9.86 3.29 11.29
N TYR A 68 -8.63 3.26 10.79
CA TYR A 68 -7.50 3.92 11.46
C TYR A 68 -7.70 5.44 11.57
N ARG A 69 -8.09 6.10 10.48
CA ARG A 69 -8.33 7.56 10.48
C ARG A 69 -9.51 7.96 11.37
N GLU A 70 -10.47 7.06 11.55
CA GLU A 70 -11.61 7.22 12.47
C GLU A 70 -11.28 6.85 13.93
N GLY A 71 -10.03 6.45 14.22
CA GLY A 71 -9.59 6.08 15.56
C GLY A 71 -10.14 4.73 16.07
N LYS A 72 -10.69 3.91 15.18
CA LYS A 72 -11.28 2.59 15.52
C LYS A 72 -10.23 1.49 15.66
N THR A 73 -9.04 1.68 15.10
CA THR A 73 -7.90 0.77 15.20
C THR A 73 -6.59 1.55 15.17
N ASP A 74 -5.56 1.01 15.79
CA ASP A 74 -4.17 1.51 15.74
C ASP A 74 -3.35 0.90 14.60
N PHE A 75 -3.92 -0.01 13.82
CA PHE A 75 -3.30 -0.57 12.64
C PHE A 75 -3.66 0.20 11.38
N TYR A 76 -2.70 0.94 10.83
CA TYR A 76 -2.93 1.78 9.65
C TYR A 76 -3.31 0.97 8.40
N LYS A 77 -2.43 0.10 7.94
CA LYS A 77 -2.59 -0.89 6.85
C LYS A 77 -1.28 -1.65 6.62
N PRO A 78 -1.27 -2.75 5.84
CA PRO A 78 -0.03 -3.43 5.47
C PRO A 78 0.97 -2.46 4.85
N VAL A 79 2.25 -2.58 5.22
CA VAL A 79 3.30 -1.67 4.75
C VAL A 79 3.49 -1.73 3.23
N SER A 80 3.28 -2.90 2.61
CA SER A 80 3.32 -3.09 1.16
C SER A 80 2.22 -2.28 0.45
N CYS A 81 1.01 -2.23 1.02
CA CYS A 81 -0.08 -1.39 0.51
C CYS A 81 0.22 0.10 0.67
N HIS A 82 0.88 0.49 1.78
CA HIS A 82 1.24 1.87 2.04
C HIS A 82 2.36 2.36 1.10
N LEU A 83 3.28 1.46 0.73
CA LEU A 83 4.39 1.75 -0.19
C LEU A 83 3.99 1.80 -1.66
N TYR A 84 2.84 1.20 -2.03
CA TYR A 84 2.47 1.13 -3.44
C TYR A 84 2.43 2.51 -4.10
N PRO A 85 2.98 2.72 -5.29
CA PRO A 85 3.45 1.74 -6.29
C PRO A 85 4.90 1.22 -6.13
N ILE A 86 5.55 1.49 -5.02
CA ILE A 86 6.88 0.93 -4.75
C ILE A 86 6.74 -0.52 -4.25
N ARG A 87 7.45 -1.43 -4.91
CA ARG A 87 7.57 -2.84 -4.54
C ARG A 87 8.98 -3.11 -4.02
N VAL A 88 9.06 -3.84 -2.92
CA VAL A 88 10.33 -4.20 -2.29
C VAL A 88 10.50 -5.71 -2.38
N THR A 89 11.53 -6.15 -3.09
CA THR A 89 11.89 -7.56 -3.21
C THR A 89 13.15 -7.82 -2.40
N GLN A 90 13.09 -8.81 -1.50
CA GLN A 90 14.24 -9.24 -0.72
C GLN A 90 15.05 -10.27 -1.51
N TYR A 91 16.28 -9.93 -1.83
CA TYR A 91 17.28 -10.85 -2.34
C TYR A 91 18.22 -11.29 -1.22
N ARG A 92 19.08 -12.25 -1.49
CA ARG A 92 20.05 -12.79 -0.50
C ARG A 92 20.91 -11.68 0.12
N ASP A 93 21.48 -10.82 -0.71
CA ASP A 93 22.50 -9.84 -0.28
C ASP A 93 21.99 -8.39 -0.30
N PHE A 94 20.80 -8.13 -0.86
CA PHE A 94 20.23 -6.78 -0.96
C PHE A 94 18.71 -6.77 -1.05
N LYS A 95 18.13 -5.58 -0.91
CA LYS A 95 16.70 -5.31 -1.17
C LYS A 95 16.59 -4.47 -2.42
N ALA A 96 15.86 -4.96 -3.41
CA ALA A 96 15.50 -4.18 -4.58
C ALA A 96 14.24 -3.34 -4.29
N VAL A 97 14.31 -2.05 -4.60
CA VAL A 97 13.22 -1.10 -4.44
C VAL A 97 12.81 -0.65 -5.84
N ASN A 98 11.67 -1.14 -6.33
CA ASN A 98 11.25 -0.97 -7.72
C ASN A 98 9.91 -0.24 -7.82
N TYR A 99 9.74 0.55 -8.87
CA TYR A 99 8.47 1.16 -9.24
C TYR A 99 7.63 0.20 -10.07
N HIS A 100 6.44 -0.14 -9.59
CA HIS A 100 5.50 -0.98 -10.32
C HIS A 100 4.63 -0.11 -11.26
N ARG A 101 4.75 -0.35 -12.55
CA ARG A 101 3.96 0.35 -13.58
C ARG A 101 2.65 -0.37 -13.81
N TRP A 102 1.57 0.28 -13.41
CA TRP A 102 0.22 -0.23 -13.59
C TRP A 102 -0.66 0.86 -14.21
N SER A 103 -1.48 0.48 -15.21
CA SER A 103 -2.33 1.43 -15.94
C SER A 103 -3.29 2.24 -15.05
N VAL A 104 -3.74 1.66 -13.94
CA VAL A 104 -4.57 2.33 -12.94
C VAL A 104 -3.90 3.57 -12.33
N CYS A 105 -2.56 3.60 -12.27
CA CYS A 105 -1.80 4.72 -11.72
C CYS A 105 -1.58 5.86 -12.73
N LYS A 106 -2.03 5.73 -13.98
CA LYS A 106 -1.74 6.69 -15.06
C LYS A 106 -2.14 8.13 -14.73
N ALA A 107 -3.33 8.31 -14.14
CA ALA A 107 -3.81 9.64 -13.75
C ALA A 107 -2.93 10.27 -12.65
N ALA A 108 -2.50 9.46 -11.69
CA ALA A 108 -1.60 9.91 -10.63
C ALA A 108 -0.20 10.28 -11.17
N GLU A 109 0.32 9.53 -12.15
CA GLU A 109 1.58 9.86 -12.82
C GLU A 109 1.51 11.21 -13.57
N ILE A 110 0.40 11.47 -14.27
CA ILE A 110 0.16 12.72 -14.98
C ILE A 110 0.11 13.90 -13.99
N LEU A 111 -0.64 13.75 -12.89
CA LEU A 111 -0.75 14.78 -11.86
C LEU A 111 0.61 15.02 -11.17
N GLY A 112 1.31 13.96 -10.78
CA GLY A 112 2.62 14.07 -10.14
C GLY A 112 3.65 14.77 -11.03
N LYS A 113 3.61 14.53 -12.36
CA LYS A 113 4.45 15.24 -13.32
C LYS A 113 4.08 16.72 -13.41
N LYS A 114 2.78 17.06 -13.46
CA LYS A 114 2.29 18.44 -13.48
C LYS A 114 2.70 19.21 -12.23
N GLU A 115 2.62 18.60 -11.07
CA GLU A 115 2.96 19.18 -9.78
C GLU A 115 4.45 19.08 -9.43
N GLN A 116 5.27 18.49 -10.32
CA GLN A 116 6.70 18.25 -10.09
C GLN A 116 6.96 17.49 -8.80
N LEU A 117 6.05 16.58 -8.44
CA LEU A 117 6.11 15.76 -7.24
C LEU A 117 6.65 14.36 -7.56
N PRO A 118 7.94 14.09 -7.33
CA PRO A 118 8.50 12.76 -7.55
C PRO A 118 7.96 11.75 -6.52
N VAL A 119 7.89 10.49 -6.93
CA VAL A 119 7.29 9.41 -6.14
C VAL A 119 7.92 9.25 -4.75
N TYR A 120 9.22 9.44 -4.61
CA TYR A 120 9.90 9.32 -3.32
C TYR A 120 9.49 10.41 -2.32
N LYS A 121 9.12 11.61 -2.80
CA LYS A 121 8.56 12.68 -1.95
C LYS A 121 7.10 12.40 -1.59
N PHE A 122 6.31 11.93 -2.57
CA PHE A 122 4.93 11.51 -2.33
C PHE A 122 4.84 10.38 -1.30
N LEU A 123 5.76 9.42 -1.35
CA LEU A 123 5.80 8.26 -0.46
C LEU A 123 6.76 8.44 0.74
N LYS A 124 7.01 9.67 1.17
CA LYS A 124 7.90 9.95 2.30
C LYS A 124 7.55 9.14 3.55
N GLU A 125 6.31 9.22 4.01
CA GLU A 125 5.87 8.54 5.23
C GLU A 125 6.01 7.01 5.16
N PRO A 126 5.52 6.31 4.11
CA PRO A 126 5.68 4.87 4.02
C PRO A 126 7.13 4.42 3.84
N LEU A 127 7.97 5.21 3.18
CA LEU A 127 9.40 4.92 3.05
C LEU A 127 10.10 5.04 4.41
N ILE A 128 9.82 6.08 5.18
CA ILE A 128 10.33 6.22 6.55
C ILE A 128 9.81 5.08 7.45
N ARG A 129 8.52 4.74 7.34
CA ARG A 129 7.93 3.62 8.09
C ARG A 129 8.62 2.29 7.79
N LYS A 130 9.02 2.06 6.55
CA LYS A 130 9.66 0.80 6.11
C LYS A 130 11.15 0.74 6.39
N PHE A 131 11.88 1.82 6.11
CA PHE A 131 13.34 1.84 6.07
C PHE A 131 13.98 2.70 7.16
N GLY A 132 13.22 3.58 7.78
CA GLY A 132 13.68 4.52 8.80
C GLY A 132 14.08 5.90 8.25
N GLN A 133 14.18 6.86 9.15
CA GLN A 133 14.46 8.26 8.82
C GLN A 133 15.85 8.46 8.19
N ALA A 134 16.87 7.77 8.71
CA ALA A 134 18.24 7.89 8.20
C ALA A 134 18.35 7.41 6.74
N TRP A 135 17.71 6.30 6.42
CA TRP A 135 17.65 5.79 5.05
C TRP A 135 16.94 6.75 4.11
N TYR A 136 15.82 7.34 4.55
CA TYR A 136 15.08 8.29 3.73
C TYR A 136 15.90 9.57 3.47
N LYS A 137 16.65 10.05 4.45
CA LYS A 137 17.56 11.19 4.27
C LYS A 137 18.65 10.89 3.22
N ALA A 138 19.27 9.72 3.28
CA ALA A 138 20.23 9.30 2.27
C ALA A 138 19.60 9.22 0.87
N LEU A 139 18.36 8.76 0.75
CA LEU A 139 17.63 8.77 -0.51
C LEU A 139 17.41 10.19 -1.06
N GLU A 140 17.07 11.16 -0.20
CA GLU A 140 16.93 12.57 -0.60
C GLU A 140 18.26 13.13 -1.12
N GLU A 141 19.37 12.85 -0.44
CA GLU A 141 20.71 13.29 -0.85
C GLU A 141 21.08 12.68 -2.22
N CYS A 142 20.91 11.38 -2.40
CA CYS A 142 21.15 10.71 -3.70
C CYS A 142 20.26 11.29 -4.82
N ALA A 143 19.00 11.59 -4.54
CA ALA A 143 18.09 12.17 -5.52
C ALA A 143 18.51 13.57 -5.98
N GLU A 144 19.02 14.40 -5.07
CA GLU A 144 19.52 15.74 -5.41
C GLU A 144 20.83 15.67 -6.22
N GLU A 145 21.74 14.77 -5.88
CA GLU A 145 22.96 14.55 -6.68
C GLU A 145 22.62 14.06 -8.10
N TRP A 146 21.71 13.11 -8.21
CA TRP A 146 21.27 12.58 -9.51
C TRP A 146 20.64 13.65 -10.41
N LYS A 147 19.90 14.62 -9.85
CA LYS A 147 19.36 15.75 -10.61
C LYS A 147 20.47 16.66 -11.14
N LYS A 148 21.44 17.01 -10.31
CA LYS A 148 22.57 17.86 -10.72
C LYS A 148 23.34 17.28 -11.91
N GLN A 149 23.59 15.96 -11.89
CA GLN A 149 24.29 15.27 -12.99
C GLN A 149 23.52 15.24 -14.32
N ARG A 150 22.23 15.52 -14.31
CA ARG A 150 21.39 15.54 -15.53
C ARG A 150 21.13 16.94 -16.07
N GLU A 151 21.47 17.97 -15.32
CA GLU A 151 21.38 19.37 -15.72
C GLU A 151 22.72 19.88 -16.31
N GLU A 152 23.82 19.12 -16.18
CA GLU A 152 25.10 19.29 -16.87
C GLU A 152 25.09 18.58 -18.24
#